data_413967dfe12bb6ecad3e2c709ef2b2e2
#
_entry.id   413967dfe12bb6ecad3e2c709ef2b2e2
#
_cell.length_a   1.000
_cell.length_b   1.000
_cell.length_c   1.000
_cell.angle_alpha   90.00
_cell.angle_beta   90.00
_cell.angle_gamma   90.00
#
_symmetry.space_group_name_H-M   'P 1'
#
loop_
_entity.id
_entity.type
_entity.pdbx_description
1 polymer ?
#
loop_
_entity_poly.entity_id
_entity_poly.type
_entity_poly.pdbx_seq_one_letter_code
_entity_poly.pdbx_strand_id
1 'polypeptide(L)'
;MVVVLKSNTMRSPIFKDPDELLDWFRRYQAHTKAHPRHVARFVGWQGRQVYEAREVPLTFLGFECWLSMEGVCYDLSNYQKGMTAHHRRFSDVLRRIRLICEADMLDGALTGVYKACIVWRLLQLPYLTHVYTNDPKQVPAFTGQ
;
A
#
# COMPACT_ATOMS: atom_id res chain seq x y z
N MET A 1 -15.70 -39.03 32.67
CA MET A 1 -14.78 -38.19 31.89
C MET A 1 -15.48 -37.84 30.57
N VAL A 2 -16.15 -36.71 30.54
CA VAL A 2 -16.93 -36.30 29.37
C VAL A 2 -16.02 -35.52 28.43
N VAL A 3 -15.65 -36.09 27.30
CA VAL A 3 -14.93 -35.43 26.24
C VAL A 3 -15.89 -34.52 25.51
N VAL A 4 -15.85 -33.20 25.82
CA VAL A 4 -16.55 -32.20 25.04
C VAL A 4 -15.83 -32.07 23.71
N LEU A 5 -16.36 -32.70 22.68
CA LEU A 5 -15.98 -32.44 21.31
C LEU A 5 -16.37 -30.98 20.99
N LYS A 6 -15.39 -30.09 20.94
CA LYS A 6 -15.58 -28.75 20.38
C LYS A 6 -16.05 -28.92 18.94
N SER A 7 -17.32 -28.68 18.70
CA SER A 7 -17.88 -28.57 17.37
C SER A 7 -17.06 -27.53 16.61
N ASN A 8 -16.41 -27.98 15.54
CA ASN A 8 -15.69 -27.14 14.61
C ASN A 8 -16.76 -26.39 13.78
N THR A 9 -17.29 -25.31 14.36
CA THR A 9 -18.22 -24.43 13.68
C THR A 9 -17.43 -23.84 12.52
N MET A 10 -17.71 -24.29 11.30
CA MET A 10 -17.22 -23.67 10.08
C MET A 10 -17.65 -22.21 10.14
N ARG A 11 -16.71 -21.32 10.46
CA ARG A 11 -16.94 -19.88 10.41
C ARG A 11 -17.30 -19.54 8.97
N SER A 12 -18.48 -18.95 8.77
CA SER A 12 -18.87 -18.44 7.46
C SER A 12 -17.76 -17.53 6.92
N PRO A 13 -17.48 -17.58 5.61
CA PRO A 13 -16.44 -16.73 5.02
C PRO A 13 -16.78 -15.26 5.29
N ILE A 14 -15.77 -14.46 5.63
CA ILE A 14 -15.92 -13.06 5.99
C ILE A 14 -16.46 -12.28 4.80
N PHE A 15 -15.90 -12.52 3.61
CA PHE A 15 -16.38 -11.93 2.35
C PHE A 15 -17.05 -13.00 1.51
N LYS A 16 -18.22 -12.69 0.99
CA LYS A 16 -18.99 -13.59 0.13
C LYS A 16 -18.47 -13.59 -1.29
N ASP A 17 -18.18 -12.41 -1.81
CA ASP A 17 -17.77 -12.17 -3.18
C ASP A 17 -16.56 -11.26 -3.28
N PRO A 18 -15.73 -11.40 -4.34
CA PRO A 18 -14.60 -10.49 -4.61
C PRO A 18 -15.01 -9.03 -4.73
N ASP A 19 -16.19 -8.75 -5.27
CA ASP A 19 -16.70 -7.38 -5.42
C ASP A 19 -16.97 -6.71 -4.07
N GLU A 20 -17.42 -7.47 -3.07
CA GLU A 20 -17.60 -6.98 -1.70
C GLU A 20 -16.26 -6.49 -1.11
N LEU A 21 -15.18 -7.25 -1.31
CA LEU A 21 -13.86 -6.83 -0.87
C LEU A 21 -13.37 -5.56 -1.59
N LEU A 22 -13.67 -5.46 -2.89
CA LEU A 22 -13.34 -4.28 -3.68
C LEU A 22 -14.11 -3.03 -3.21
N ASP A 23 -15.38 -3.20 -2.82
CA ASP A 23 -16.19 -2.11 -2.27
C ASP A 23 -15.66 -1.63 -0.91
N TRP A 24 -15.20 -2.55 -0.06
CA TRP A 24 -14.49 -2.19 1.17
C TRP A 24 -13.21 -1.41 0.87
N PHE A 25 -12.47 -1.81 -0.15
CA PHE A 25 -11.27 -1.08 -0.55
C PHE A 25 -11.60 0.33 -1.07
N ARG A 26 -12.67 0.51 -1.84
CA ARG A 26 -13.13 1.84 -2.28
C ARG A 26 -13.49 2.75 -1.10
N ARG A 27 -14.14 2.20 -0.07
CA ARG A 27 -14.43 2.95 1.17
C ARG A 27 -13.15 3.36 1.89
N TYR A 28 -12.19 2.46 2.02
CA TYR A 28 -10.86 2.77 2.55
C TYR A 28 -10.17 3.88 1.76
N GLN A 29 -10.21 3.81 0.43
CA GLN A 29 -9.65 4.81 -0.47
C GLN A 29 -10.26 6.19 -0.21
N ALA A 30 -11.59 6.28 -0.21
CA ALA A 30 -12.32 7.51 0.05
C ALA A 30 -12.01 8.07 1.45
N HIS A 31 -12.00 7.21 2.47
CA HIS A 31 -11.65 7.60 3.83
C HIS A 31 -10.24 8.15 3.93
N THR A 32 -9.25 7.46 3.38
CA THR A 32 -7.83 7.85 3.46
C THR A 32 -7.57 9.18 2.77
N LYS A 33 -8.17 9.40 1.59
CA LYS A 33 -8.01 10.64 0.83
C LYS A 33 -8.77 11.83 1.45
N ALA A 34 -9.87 11.57 2.16
CA ALA A 34 -10.61 12.61 2.86
C ALA A 34 -9.95 13.08 4.18
N HIS A 35 -9.00 12.30 4.70
CA HIS A 35 -8.36 12.58 5.98
C HIS A 35 -6.84 12.78 5.85
N PRO A 36 -6.38 13.90 5.25
CA PRO A 36 -4.96 14.20 5.14
C PRO A 36 -4.35 14.42 6.53
N ARG A 37 -3.07 14.13 6.68
CA ARG A 37 -2.32 14.45 7.89
C ARG A 37 -1.83 15.89 7.86
N HIS A 38 -1.97 16.59 8.98
CA HIS A 38 -1.46 17.95 9.13
C HIS A 38 -0.07 17.93 9.76
N VAL A 39 0.88 18.54 9.07
CA VAL A 39 2.27 18.65 9.52
C VAL A 39 2.58 20.11 9.82
N ALA A 40 3.10 20.37 11.01
CA ALA A 40 3.57 21.71 11.38
C ALA A 40 4.80 22.07 10.56
N ARG A 41 4.79 23.25 9.95
CA ARG A 41 5.91 23.82 9.21
C ARG A 41 6.17 25.24 9.70
N PHE A 42 7.43 25.59 9.85
CA PHE A 42 7.83 26.95 10.18
C PHE A 42 8.19 27.70 8.89
N VAL A 43 7.56 28.84 8.69
CA VAL A 43 7.77 29.68 7.50
C VAL A 43 8.16 31.10 7.90
N GLY A 44 8.99 31.70 7.06
CA GLY A 44 9.50 33.04 7.26
C GLY A 44 10.60 33.13 8.33
N TRP A 45 11.31 34.28 8.38
CA TRP A 45 12.41 34.50 9.31
C TRP A 45 11.96 34.63 10.78
N GLN A 46 10.67 34.93 11.01
CA GLN A 46 10.07 35.00 12.36
C GLN A 46 9.60 33.62 12.86
N GLY A 47 9.77 32.53 12.07
CA GLY A 47 9.41 31.19 12.50
C GLY A 47 7.91 30.99 12.71
N ARG A 48 7.05 31.63 11.90
CA ARG A 48 5.59 31.45 12.01
C ARG A 48 5.22 30.01 11.73
N GLN A 49 4.56 29.37 12.69
CA GLN A 49 4.06 28.00 12.53
C GLN A 49 2.79 27.99 11.67
N VAL A 50 2.82 27.18 10.62
CA VAL A 50 1.66 26.89 9.76
C VAL A 50 1.47 25.38 9.68
N TYR A 51 0.23 24.95 9.50
CA TYR A 51 -0.10 23.53 9.31
C TYR A 51 -0.37 23.27 7.83
N GLU A 52 0.42 22.38 7.25
CA GLU A 52 0.28 21.95 5.86
C GLU A 52 -0.42 20.59 5.83
N ALA A 53 -1.50 20.49 5.07
CA ALA A 53 -2.17 19.22 4.86
C ALA A 53 -1.33 18.35 3.92
N ARG A 54 -1.00 17.14 4.38
CA ARG A 54 -0.25 16.14 3.62
C ARG A 54 -1.14 14.96 3.30
N GLU A 55 -1.23 14.64 2.02
CA GLU A 55 -1.96 13.47 1.56
C GLU A 55 -1.35 12.18 2.10
N VAL A 56 -2.21 11.21 2.46
CA VAL A 56 -1.77 9.90 2.96
C VAL A 56 -1.76 8.90 1.81
N PRO A 57 -0.64 8.19 1.57
CA PRO A 57 -0.57 7.18 0.54
C PRO A 57 -1.47 5.99 0.85
N LEU A 58 -2.05 5.41 -0.19
CA LEU A 58 -2.74 4.14 -0.09
C LEU A 58 -1.71 3.02 0.07
N THR A 59 -1.90 2.17 1.06
CA THR A 59 -1.06 0.99 1.27
C THR A 59 -1.92 -0.23 1.55
N PHE A 60 -1.45 -1.40 1.12
CA PHE A 60 -2.15 -2.65 1.41
C PHE A 60 -2.24 -2.92 2.91
N LEU A 61 -1.15 -2.65 3.64
CA LEU A 61 -1.12 -2.75 5.10
C LEU A 61 -2.12 -1.78 5.76
N GLY A 62 -2.23 -0.55 5.24
CA GLY A 62 -3.21 0.43 5.71
C GLY A 62 -4.64 -0.05 5.51
N PHE A 63 -4.92 -0.72 4.40
CA PHE A 63 -6.21 -1.33 4.13
C PHE A 63 -6.54 -2.46 5.12
N GLU A 64 -5.60 -3.38 5.38
CA GLU A 64 -5.78 -4.45 6.37
C GLU A 64 -6.04 -3.87 7.77
N CYS A 65 -5.25 -2.88 8.17
CA CYS A 65 -5.43 -2.18 9.45
C CYS A 65 -6.81 -1.53 9.56
N TRP A 66 -7.24 -0.85 8.51
CA TRP A 66 -8.56 -0.20 8.45
C TRP A 66 -9.71 -1.22 8.55
N LEU A 67 -9.65 -2.35 7.83
CA LEU A 67 -10.62 -3.44 7.94
C LEU A 67 -10.69 -3.99 9.36
N SER A 68 -9.55 -4.09 10.04
CA SER A 68 -9.48 -4.53 11.43
C SER A 68 -10.15 -3.52 12.37
N MET A 69 -9.94 -2.23 12.14
CA MET A 69 -10.57 -1.16 12.93
C MET A 69 -12.09 -1.11 12.73
N GLU A 70 -12.56 -1.39 11.52
CA GLU A 70 -13.99 -1.51 11.21
C GLU A 70 -14.61 -2.83 11.72
N GLY A 71 -13.81 -3.72 12.31
CA GLY A 71 -14.27 -5.00 12.82
C GLY A 71 -14.70 -6.01 11.75
N VAL A 72 -14.33 -5.79 10.50
CA VAL A 72 -14.73 -6.63 9.37
C VAL A 72 -13.81 -7.85 9.22
N CYS A 73 -12.51 -7.60 9.19
CA CYS A 73 -11.50 -8.65 9.01
C CYS A 73 -10.20 -8.26 9.68
N TYR A 74 -9.62 -9.16 10.46
CA TYR A 74 -8.37 -8.90 11.16
C TYR A 74 -7.13 -9.30 10.34
N ASP A 75 -7.29 -10.19 9.36
CA ASP A 75 -6.18 -10.75 8.60
C ASP A 75 -6.65 -11.27 7.25
N LEU A 76 -6.06 -10.77 6.19
CA LEU A 76 -6.32 -11.21 4.80
C LEU A 76 -5.37 -12.32 4.34
N SER A 77 -4.48 -12.82 5.19
CA SER A 77 -3.43 -13.79 4.79
C SER A 77 -4.01 -15.07 4.17
N ASN A 78 -5.15 -15.55 4.66
CA ASN A 78 -5.81 -16.73 4.12
C ASN A 78 -6.33 -16.51 2.69
N TYR A 79 -6.84 -15.32 2.42
CA TYR A 79 -7.28 -14.90 1.08
C TYR A 79 -6.07 -14.73 0.14
N GLN A 80 -4.97 -14.15 0.65
CA GLN A 80 -3.74 -13.98 -0.12
C GLN A 80 -3.08 -15.30 -0.49
N LYS A 81 -3.08 -16.28 0.43
CA LYS A 81 -2.52 -17.61 0.22
C LYS A 81 -3.42 -18.54 -0.60
N GLY A 82 -4.70 -18.17 -0.80
CA GLY A 82 -5.64 -19.00 -1.53
C GLY A 82 -5.88 -20.37 -0.88
N MET A 83 -5.96 -20.41 0.46
CA MET A 83 -6.02 -21.65 1.26
C MET A 83 -7.17 -22.57 0.87
N THR A 84 -8.28 -22.04 0.39
CA THR A 84 -9.45 -22.79 -0.07
C THR A 84 -9.85 -22.38 -1.47
N ALA A 85 -10.72 -23.16 -2.13
CA ALA A 85 -11.28 -22.79 -3.42
C ALA A 85 -12.02 -21.45 -3.37
N HIS A 86 -12.70 -21.15 -2.24
CA HIS A 86 -13.34 -19.87 -2.00
C HIS A 86 -12.31 -18.73 -1.98
N HIS A 87 -11.22 -18.87 -1.22
CA HIS A 87 -10.17 -17.83 -1.12
C HIS A 87 -9.46 -17.55 -2.44
N ARG A 88 -9.29 -18.58 -3.31
CA ARG A 88 -8.65 -18.41 -4.63
C ARG A 88 -9.41 -17.47 -5.54
N ARG A 89 -10.73 -17.35 -5.39
CA ARG A 89 -11.56 -16.43 -6.18
C ARG A 89 -11.19 -14.96 -5.94
N PHE A 90 -10.53 -14.65 -4.81
CA PHE A 90 -10.13 -13.30 -4.44
C PHE A 90 -8.75 -12.88 -4.95
N SER A 91 -8.00 -13.79 -5.57
CA SER A 91 -6.62 -13.53 -6.02
C SER A 91 -6.53 -12.33 -6.96
N ASP A 92 -7.43 -12.22 -7.93
CA ASP A 92 -7.42 -11.14 -8.92
C ASP A 92 -7.78 -9.79 -8.30
N VAL A 93 -8.76 -9.77 -7.40
CA VAL A 93 -9.15 -8.56 -6.68
C VAL A 93 -8.03 -8.10 -5.75
N LEU A 94 -7.39 -8.99 -5.01
CA LEU A 94 -6.26 -8.68 -4.15
C LEU A 94 -5.07 -8.15 -4.95
N ARG A 95 -4.79 -8.74 -6.10
CA ARG A 95 -3.77 -8.24 -7.02
C ARG A 95 -4.10 -6.83 -7.51
N ARG A 96 -5.35 -6.59 -7.90
CA ARG A 96 -5.83 -5.27 -8.33
C ARG A 96 -5.69 -4.22 -7.22
N ILE A 97 -6.07 -4.56 -5.99
CA ILE A 97 -5.94 -3.67 -4.82
C ILE A 97 -4.47 -3.29 -4.61
N ARG A 98 -3.55 -4.27 -4.67
CA ARG A 98 -2.11 -4.00 -4.53
C ARG A 98 -1.60 -3.08 -5.63
N LEU A 99 -1.97 -3.33 -6.88
CA LEU A 99 -1.58 -2.47 -8.01
C LEU A 99 -2.08 -1.03 -7.83
N ILE A 100 -3.30 -0.83 -7.31
CA ILE A 100 -3.82 0.51 -7.05
C ILE A 100 -3.01 1.20 -5.94
N CYS A 101 -2.66 0.49 -4.87
CA CYS A 101 -1.81 1.04 -3.81
C CYS A 101 -0.40 1.40 -4.31
N GLU A 102 0.21 0.52 -5.10
CA GLU A 102 1.54 0.74 -5.68
C GLU A 102 1.54 1.92 -6.65
N ALA A 103 0.51 2.04 -7.50
CA ALA A 103 0.33 3.16 -8.42
C ALA A 103 0.17 4.48 -7.66
N ASP A 104 -0.68 4.55 -6.63
CA ASP A 104 -0.86 5.75 -5.81
C ASP A 104 0.47 6.20 -5.16
N MET A 105 1.25 5.26 -4.63
CA MET A 105 2.55 5.56 -4.05
C MET A 105 3.54 6.08 -5.10
N LEU A 106 3.57 5.46 -6.28
CA LEU A 106 4.48 5.84 -7.35
C LEU A 106 4.11 7.21 -7.93
N ASP A 107 2.84 7.43 -8.22
CA ASP A 107 2.34 8.71 -8.74
C ASP A 107 2.60 9.84 -7.75
N GLY A 108 2.34 9.61 -6.46
CA GLY A 108 2.63 10.58 -5.41
C GLY A 108 4.12 10.87 -5.26
N ALA A 109 4.99 9.88 -5.48
CA ALA A 109 6.44 10.08 -5.47
C ALA A 109 6.92 10.89 -6.69
N LEU A 110 6.39 10.59 -7.88
CA LEU A 110 6.73 11.28 -9.12
C LEU A 110 6.25 12.73 -9.12
N THR A 111 5.11 13.00 -8.50
CA THR A 111 4.57 14.37 -8.38
C THR A 111 5.12 15.15 -7.17
N GLY A 112 5.98 14.53 -6.35
CA GLY A 112 6.57 15.17 -5.18
C GLY A 112 5.66 15.26 -3.96
N VAL A 113 4.48 14.64 -3.99
CA VAL A 113 3.56 14.55 -2.85
C VAL A 113 4.14 13.65 -1.77
N TYR A 114 4.72 12.51 -2.16
CA TYR A 114 5.39 11.58 -1.27
C TYR A 114 6.91 11.62 -1.42
N LYS A 115 7.62 11.17 -0.39
CA LYS A 115 9.08 11.09 -0.45
C LYS A 115 9.53 9.92 -1.34
N ALA A 116 10.07 10.23 -2.50
CA ALA A 116 10.48 9.26 -3.51
C ALA A 116 11.43 8.17 -2.96
N CYS A 117 12.39 8.54 -2.11
CA CYS A 117 13.34 7.58 -1.53
C CYS A 117 12.68 6.53 -0.63
N ILE A 118 11.58 6.88 0.05
CA ILE A 118 10.83 5.95 0.89
C ILE A 118 9.98 5.03 0.02
N VAL A 119 9.25 5.60 -0.94
CA VAL A 119 8.42 4.84 -1.88
C VAL A 119 9.26 3.84 -2.65
N TRP A 120 10.42 4.25 -3.13
CA TRP A 120 11.37 3.38 -3.83
C TRP A 120 11.74 2.12 -3.01
N ARG A 121 12.03 2.30 -1.72
CA ARG A 121 12.33 1.20 -0.81
C ARG A 121 11.13 0.30 -0.55
N LEU A 122 9.95 0.88 -0.36
CA LEU A 122 8.72 0.13 -0.11
C LEU A 122 8.32 -0.75 -1.29
N LEU A 123 8.47 -0.24 -2.50
CA LEU A 123 8.16 -0.96 -3.74
C LEU A 123 9.27 -1.91 -4.18
N GLN A 124 10.42 -1.92 -3.48
CA GLN A 124 11.59 -2.74 -3.84
C GLN A 124 12.02 -2.58 -5.30
N LEU A 125 11.83 -1.39 -5.84
CA LEU A 125 12.25 -1.09 -7.20
C LEU A 125 13.77 -1.24 -7.30
N PRO A 126 14.29 -1.84 -8.37
CA PRO A 126 15.73 -1.98 -8.55
C PRO A 126 16.34 -0.58 -8.54
N TYR A 127 17.28 -0.34 -7.64
CA TYR A 127 18.13 0.84 -7.75
C TYR A 127 18.86 0.73 -9.07
N LEU A 128 18.58 1.62 -9.99
CA LEU A 128 19.54 1.95 -11.02
C LEU A 128 20.68 2.69 -10.30
N THR A 129 21.50 1.94 -9.59
CA THR A 129 22.82 2.39 -9.25
C THR A 129 23.55 2.55 -10.58
N HIS A 130 23.43 3.73 -11.18
CA HIS A 130 24.51 4.21 -12.00
C HIS A 130 25.68 4.34 -11.02
N VAL A 131 26.38 3.23 -10.84
CA VAL A 131 27.73 3.29 -10.31
C VAL A 131 28.46 4.12 -11.35
N TYR A 132 28.60 5.41 -11.07
CA TYR A 132 29.60 6.21 -11.72
C TYR A 132 30.94 5.62 -11.24
N THR A 133 31.32 4.52 -11.86
CA THR A 133 32.69 4.09 -11.80
C THR A 133 33.45 5.20 -12.52
N ASN A 134 34.26 5.92 -11.79
CA ASN A 134 35.26 6.83 -12.36
C ASN A 134 36.33 6.05 -13.14
N ASP A 135 35.96 4.97 -13.81
CA ASP A 135 36.79 4.22 -14.69
C ASP A 135 36.70 4.87 -16.09
N PRO A 136 37.73 5.61 -16.52
CA PRO A 136 37.73 6.31 -17.81
C PRO A 136 37.56 5.37 -19.03
N LYS A 137 37.62 4.06 -18.82
CA LYS A 137 37.41 3.05 -19.86
C LYS A 137 35.94 2.72 -20.16
N GLN A 138 35.01 3.21 -19.36
CA GLN A 138 33.57 2.96 -19.54
C GLN A 138 32.76 4.16 -20.04
N VAL A 139 33.41 5.28 -20.38
CA VAL A 139 32.72 6.39 -21.04
C VAL A 139 32.53 6.01 -22.51
N PRO A 140 31.29 5.75 -23.00
CA PRO A 140 31.10 5.58 -24.43
C PRO A 140 31.54 6.84 -25.12
N ALA A 141 32.51 6.71 -26.07
CA ALA A 141 32.93 7.82 -26.88
C ALA A 141 31.73 8.34 -27.65
N PHE A 142 31.32 9.58 -27.36
CA PHE A 142 30.39 10.30 -28.22
C PHE A 142 31.10 10.58 -29.52
N THR A 143 30.90 9.70 -30.51
CA THR A 143 31.20 10.03 -31.88
C THR A 143 30.14 10.97 -32.39
N GLY A 144 30.38 12.27 -32.28
CA GLY A 144 29.62 13.29 -32.94
C GLY A 144 29.78 13.15 -34.45
N GLN A 145 28.69 12.93 -35.15
CA GLN A 145 28.50 13.31 -36.55
C GLN A 145 27.37 14.32 -36.60
#